data_74ccb3a8f6e908ff911877c9afbc43c7
#
_entry.id   74ccb3a8f6e908ff911877c9afbc43c7
#
_cell.length_a   1.000
_cell.length_b   1.000
_cell.length_c   1.000
_cell.angle_alpha   90.00
_cell.angle_beta   90.00
_cell.angle_gamma   90.00
#
_symmetry.space_group_name_H-M   'P 1'
#
loop_
_entity.id
_entity.type
_entity.pdbx_description
1 polymer ?
#
loop_
_entity_poly.entity_id
_entity_poly.type
_entity_poly.pdbx_seq_one_letter_code
_entity_poly.pdbx_strand_id
1 'polypeptide(L)'
;MMQQYFKIKEENKDSILFFRLGDFYEMFYDDAKLASKELELTLTGRDCGQAERAPMCGVPFHSCEGYIARLVAKGYKVAICEQTEDPAKAKGLVKRDIIRVITPGTVMESSMLDESKNNYICCMYSKNKTIGLCFCDISTGELYATEIRGNDSYNVLTNQLTSYNPREILIGGDIVKLKELPKFIKAKLSAGVEMLEDEKFDESVCTDVVKSQFADEYSTVSDKSVVVCVLGALLSYLRDTQKTGLERINHIEFYKENQYMSLDYNTQRNLCLLYTSPSPRDRQKS
;
A
#
# COMPACT_ATOMS: atom_id res chain seq x y z
N MET A 1 -11.17 -26.53 -9.34
CA MET A 1 -11.02 -25.51 -8.30
C MET A 1 -9.56 -25.27 -7.95
N MET A 2 -8.78 -26.25 -7.48
CA MET A 2 -7.36 -26.05 -7.09
C MET A 2 -6.47 -25.55 -8.23
N GLN A 3 -6.66 -25.98 -9.46
CA GLN A 3 -5.94 -25.42 -10.62
C GLN A 3 -6.18 -23.93 -10.79
N GLN A 4 -7.41 -23.45 -10.57
CA GLN A 4 -7.75 -22.03 -10.61
C GLN A 4 -7.09 -21.28 -9.45
N TYR A 5 -7.12 -21.87 -8.24
CA TYR A 5 -6.43 -21.31 -7.06
C TYR A 5 -4.94 -21.11 -7.33
N PHE A 6 -4.24 -22.16 -7.80
CA PHE A 6 -2.80 -22.07 -8.04
C PHE A 6 -2.44 -21.05 -9.12
N LYS A 7 -3.23 -20.98 -10.20
CA LYS A 7 -3.01 -19.99 -11.25
C LYS A 7 -3.09 -18.56 -10.68
N ILE A 8 -4.16 -18.25 -9.93
CA ILE A 8 -4.36 -16.93 -9.32
C ILE A 8 -3.27 -16.66 -8.28
N LYS A 9 -2.89 -17.67 -7.47
CA LYS A 9 -1.83 -17.53 -6.47
C LYS A 9 -0.46 -17.27 -7.10
N GLU A 10 -0.16 -17.87 -8.24
CA GLU A 10 1.10 -17.66 -8.95
C GLU A 10 1.27 -16.22 -9.43
N GLU A 11 0.17 -15.59 -9.82
CA GLU A 11 0.14 -14.15 -10.18
C GLU A 11 0.19 -13.21 -8.97
N ASN A 12 -0.09 -13.73 -7.74
CA ASN A 12 -0.19 -12.95 -6.49
C ASN A 12 0.61 -13.61 -5.35
N LYS A 13 1.87 -13.98 -5.62
CA LYS A 13 2.73 -14.74 -4.68
C LYS A 13 2.91 -14.04 -3.34
N ASP A 14 3.04 -12.72 -3.36
CA ASP A 14 3.35 -11.88 -2.19
C ASP A 14 2.14 -11.54 -1.33
N SER A 15 0.94 -11.98 -1.73
CA SER A 15 -0.31 -11.68 -1.04
C SER A 15 -0.93 -12.93 -0.44
N ILE A 16 -1.53 -12.82 0.73
CA ILE A 16 -2.39 -13.89 1.27
C ILE A 16 -3.67 -13.90 0.46
N LEU A 17 -3.96 -15.02 -0.20
CA LEU A 17 -5.11 -15.14 -1.11
C LEU A 17 -6.38 -15.51 -0.34
N PHE A 18 -7.33 -14.59 -0.25
CA PHE A 18 -8.68 -14.82 0.24
C PHE A 18 -9.56 -15.28 -0.91
N PHE A 19 -9.67 -16.59 -1.06
CA PHE A 19 -10.32 -17.24 -2.21
C PHE A 19 -11.78 -17.56 -1.90
N ARG A 20 -12.73 -16.91 -2.60
CA ARG A 20 -14.17 -17.06 -2.35
C ARG A 20 -14.68 -18.45 -2.69
N LEU A 21 -15.25 -19.13 -1.70
CA LEU A 21 -15.93 -20.42 -1.84
C LEU A 21 -17.23 -20.42 -1.03
N GLY A 22 -18.36 -20.27 -1.74
CA GLY A 22 -19.66 -20.10 -1.08
C GLY A 22 -19.67 -18.87 -0.17
N ASP A 23 -19.99 -19.06 1.11
CA ASP A 23 -20.08 -17.99 2.10
C ASP A 23 -18.77 -17.70 2.85
N PHE A 24 -17.66 -18.29 2.40
CA PHE A 24 -16.36 -18.16 3.02
C PHE A 24 -15.30 -17.61 2.06
N TYR A 25 -14.31 -16.92 2.62
CA TYR A 25 -13.00 -16.81 2.02
C TYR A 25 -12.11 -17.90 2.61
N GLU A 26 -11.65 -18.81 1.77
CA GLU A 26 -10.76 -19.91 2.18
C GLU A 26 -9.33 -19.61 1.72
N MET A 27 -8.39 -19.89 2.60
CA MET A 27 -6.95 -19.83 2.35
C MET A 27 -6.40 -21.24 2.37
N PHE A 28 -5.42 -21.53 1.51
CA PHE A 28 -4.86 -22.86 1.36
C PHE A 28 -3.34 -22.87 1.49
N TYR A 29 -2.78 -24.03 1.79
CA TYR A 29 -1.34 -24.30 1.87
C TYR A 29 -0.61 -23.31 2.80
N ASP A 30 0.39 -22.63 2.31
CA ASP A 30 1.21 -21.70 3.13
C ASP A 30 0.44 -20.47 3.58
N ASP A 31 -0.50 -19.98 2.75
CA ASP A 31 -1.40 -18.90 3.15
C ASP A 31 -2.27 -19.32 4.33
N ALA A 32 -2.77 -20.57 4.33
CA ALA A 32 -3.57 -21.10 5.44
C ALA A 32 -2.75 -21.23 6.73
N LYS A 33 -1.53 -21.75 6.64
CA LYS A 33 -0.63 -21.88 7.80
C LYS A 33 -0.28 -20.51 8.39
N LEU A 34 0.00 -19.53 7.53
CA LEU A 34 0.30 -18.17 7.93
C LEU A 34 -0.93 -17.50 8.55
N ALA A 35 -2.06 -17.50 7.84
CA ALA A 35 -3.28 -16.84 8.29
C ALA A 35 -3.84 -17.48 9.58
N SER A 36 -3.81 -18.83 9.71
CA SER A 36 -4.24 -19.50 10.93
C SER A 36 -3.45 -19.06 12.16
N LYS A 37 -2.13 -18.89 12.02
CA LYS A 37 -1.26 -18.39 13.09
C LYS A 37 -1.51 -16.92 13.41
N GLU A 38 -1.58 -16.06 12.39
CA GLU A 38 -1.69 -14.61 12.58
C GLU A 38 -3.09 -14.16 13.04
N LEU A 39 -4.11 -14.92 12.67
CA LEU A 39 -5.51 -14.63 12.99
C LEU A 39 -6.10 -15.53 14.08
N GLU A 40 -5.32 -16.50 14.58
CA GLU A 40 -5.75 -17.49 15.58
C GLU A 40 -6.93 -18.34 15.08
N LEU A 41 -6.91 -18.69 13.78
CA LEU A 41 -7.93 -19.55 13.16
C LEU A 41 -7.55 -21.01 13.27
N THR A 42 -8.55 -21.87 13.35
CA THR A 42 -8.34 -23.32 13.30
C THR A 42 -7.82 -23.73 11.91
N LEU A 43 -6.63 -24.34 11.89
CA LEU A 43 -6.10 -24.95 10.68
C LEU A 43 -6.76 -26.31 10.50
N THR A 44 -7.43 -26.50 9.37
CA THR A 44 -8.10 -27.74 8.97
C THR A 44 -7.46 -28.30 7.70
N GLY A 45 -8.06 -29.32 7.10
CA GLY A 45 -7.61 -29.86 5.83
C GLY A 45 -8.81 -30.11 4.91
N ARG A 46 -8.65 -29.75 3.64
CA ARG A 46 -9.64 -30.02 2.59
C ARG A 46 -9.16 -31.15 1.68
N ASP A 47 -10.06 -32.03 1.37
CA ASP A 47 -9.81 -33.07 0.34
C ASP A 47 -9.81 -32.37 -1.04
N CYS A 48 -8.70 -32.47 -1.74
CA CYS A 48 -8.50 -31.91 -3.07
C CYS A 48 -8.18 -32.97 -4.12
N GLY A 49 -8.46 -34.25 -3.81
CA GLY A 49 -8.17 -35.39 -4.69
C GLY A 49 -6.70 -35.78 -4.75
N GLN A 50 -5.91 -35.38 -3.73
CA GLN A 50 -4.52 -35.80 -3.52
C GLN A 50 -4.44 -36.77 -2.34
N ALA A 51 -3.29 -37.45 -2.19
CA ALA A 51 -3.07 -38.40 -1.09
C ALA A 51 -3.18 -37.74 0.28
N GLU A 52 -2.76 -36.49 0.38
CA GLU A 52 -2.85 -35.67 1.60
C GLU A 52 -3.89 -34.56 1.43
N ARG A 53 -4.59 -34.25 2.53
CA ARG A 53 -5.51 -33.11 2.56
C ARG A 53 -4.74 -31.80 2.51
N ALA A 54 -5.18 -30.87 1.64
CA ALA A 54 -4.60 -29.54 1.58
C ALA A 54 -4.86 -28.77 2.88
N PRO A 55 -3.83 -28.25 3.59
CA PRO A 55 -4.04 -27.36 4.73
C PRO A 55 -4.94 -26.20 4.32
N MET A 56 -5.95 -25.88 5.15
CA MET A 56 -6.95 -24.87 4.88
C MET A 56 -7.41 -24.21 6.17
N CYS A 57 -7.64 -22.89 6.11
CA CYS A 57 -8.46 -22.15 7.07
C CYS A 57 -9.40 -21.21 6.30
N GLY A 58 -10.41 -20.68 6.96
CA GLY A 58 -11.38 -19.81 6.30
C GLY A 58 -12.07 -18.87 7.28
N VAL A 59 -12.60 -17.79 6.73
CA VAL A 59 -13.40 -16.78 7.45
C VAL A 59 -14.70 -16.50 6.69
N PRO A 60 -15.82 -16.22 7.37
CA PRO A 60 -17.05 -15.84 6.69
C PRO A 60 -16.84 -14.55 5.88
N PHE A 61 -17.32 -14.49 4.65
CA PHE A 61 -17.06 -13.35 3.77
C PHE A 61 -17.66 -12.04 4.31
N HIS A 62 -18.83 -12.11 4.95
CA HIS A 62 -19.53 -10.94 5.49
C HIS A 62 -18.85 -10.34 6.73
N SER A 63 -17.89 -11.03 7.34
CA SER A 63 -17.12 -10.55 8.51
C SER A 63 -15.62 -10.52 8.27
N CYS A 64 -15.18 -10.60 7.01
CA CYS A 64 -13.75 -10.71 6.66
C CYS A 64 -12.95 -9.43 6.97
N GLU A 65 -13.58 -8.24 7.02
CA GLU A 65 -12.89 -6.95 7.20
C GLU A 65 -11.98 -6.93 8.43
N GLY A 66 -12.49 -7.41 9.58
CA GLY A 66 -11.70 -7.44 10.82
C GLY A 66 -10.48 -8.36 10.74
N TYR A 67 -10.57 -9.45 9.98
CA TYR A 67 -9.45 -10.36 9.75
C TYR A 67 -8.44 -9.75 8.77
N ILE A 68 -8.91 -9.11 7.71
CA ILE A 68 -8.07 -8.40 6.74
C ILE A 68 -7.33 -7.27 7.45
N ALA A 69 -8.01 -6.45 8.26
CA ALA A 69 -7.41 -5.37 9.03
C ALA A 69 -6.24 -5.86 9.91
N ARG A 70 -6.41 -7.01 10.59
CA ARG A 70 -5.34 -7.60 11.43
C ARG A 70 -4.12 -8.03 10.62
N LEU A 71 -4.31 -8.59 9.43
CA LEU A 71 -3.20 -8.98 8.55
C LEU A 71 -2.49 -7.76 7.98
N VAL A 72 -3.25 -6.80 7.47
CA VAL A 72 -2.71 -5.56 6.87
C VAL A 72 -1.97 -4.72 7.92
N ALA A 73 -2.49 -4.62 9.14
CA ALA A 73 -1.80 -3.94 10.25
C ALA A 73 -0.45 -4.58 10.61
N LYS A 74 -0.27 -5.87 10.32
CA LYS A 74 1.00 -6.59 10.47
C LYS A 74 1.90 -6.50 9.23
N GLY A 75 1.49 -5.76 8.21
CA GLY A 75 2.26 -5.53 6.98
C GLY A 75 2.02 -6.55 5.86
N TYR A 76 1.07 -7.48 6.02
CA TYR A 76 0.72 -8.43 4.96
C TYR A 76 -0.16 -7.78 3.90
N LYS A 77 0.00 -8.23 2.65
CA LYS A 77 -0.92 -7.94 1.54
C LYS A 77 -2.00 -9.01 1.49
N VAL A 78 -3.23 -8.62 1.21
CA VAL A 78 -4.38 -9.53 1.10
C VAL A 78 -5.01 -9.37 -0.27
N ALA A 79 -4.98 -10.43 -1.08
CA ALA A 79 -5.63 -10.47 -2.38
C ALA A 79 -7.05 -11.04 -2.26
N ILE A 80 -8.04 -10.25 -2.62
CA ILE A 80 -9.45 -10.64 -2.56
C ILE A 80 -9.86 -11.24 -3.91
N CYS A 81 -10.14 -12.52 -3.89
CA CYS A 81 -10.57 -13.29 -5.06
C CYS A 81 -12.06 -13.61 -4.97
N GLU A 82 -12.84 -12.99 -5.84
CA GLU A 82 -14.30 -13.12 -5.89
C GLU A 82 -14.78 -13.95 -7.08
N GLN A 83 -16.00 -14.44 -6.96
CA GLN A 83 -16.73 -15.06 -8.06
C GLN A 83 -17.19 -13.98 -9.03
N THR A 84 -16.76 -14.05 -10.29
CA THR A 84 -17.05 -13.05 -11.32
C THR A 84 -18.28 -13.40 -12.17
N GLU A 85 -18.89 -14.56 -11.92
CA GLU A 85 -20.12 -15.02 -12.58
C GLU A 85 -21.10 -15.58 -11.55
N ASP A 86 -22.39 -15.51 -11.87
CA ASP A 86 -23.46 -16.05 -11.05
C ASP A 86 -23.34 -17.60 -10.95
N PRO A 87 -23.17 -18.16 -9.75
CA PRO A 87 -23.07 -19.62 -9.59
C PRO A 87 -24.27 -20.38 -10.15
N ALA A 88 -25.47 -19.78 -10.15
CA ALA A 88 -26.69 -20.41 -10.68
C ALA A 88 -26.69 -20.50 -12.21
N LYS A 89 -25.88 -19.70 -12.91
CA LYS A 89 -25.78 -19.65 -14.37
C LYS A 89 -24.52 -20.32 -14.91
N ALA A 90 -23.57 -20.65 -14.04
CA ALA A 90 -22.28 -21.24 -14.42
C ALA A 90 -22.45 -22.66 -14.96
N LYS A 91 -21.96 -22.91 -16.17
CA LYS A 91 -21.87 -24.24 -16.75
C LYS A 91 -20.53 -24.89 -16.36
N GLY A 92 -20.40 -25.26 -15.07
CA GLY A 92 -19.19 -25.91 -14.57
C GLY A 92 -18.58 -25.15 -13.38
N LEU A 93 -17.26 -25.00 -13.37
CA LEU A 93 -16.56 -24.31 -12.27
C LEU A 93 -16.74 -22.78 -12.41
N VAL A 94 -17.35 -22.16 -11.41
CA VAL A 94 -17.54 -20.69 -11.34
C VAL A 94 -16.20 -19.98 -11.53
N LYS A 95 -16.16 -19.00 -12.45
CA LYS A 95 -14.97 -18.18 -12.70
C LYS A 95 -14.72 -17.28 -11.49
N ARG A 96 -13.44 -17.12 -11.16
CA ARG A 96 -12.96 -16.25 -10.08
C ARG A 96 -11.83 -15.39 -10.59
N ASP A 97 -11.74 -14.19 -10.04
CA ASP A 97 -10.67 -13.25 -10.36
C ASP A 97 -10.35 -12.39 -9.15
N ILE A 98 -9.16 -11.80 -9.13
CA ILE A 98 -8.80 -10.80 -8.12
C ILE A 98 -9.53 -9.50 -8.43
N ILE A 99 -10.35 -9.08 -7.48
CA ILE A 99 -11.06 -7.80 -7.56
C ILE A 99 -10.27 -6.66 -6.91
N ARG A 100 -9.39 -6.99 -5.95
CA ARG A 100 -8.59 -6.01 -5.22
C ARG A 100 -7.46 -6.69 -4.46
N VAL A 101 -6.32 -5.99 -4.34
CA VAL A 101 -5.25 -6.34 -3.40
C VAL A 101 -5.17 -5.22 -2.36
N ILE A 102 -5.41 -5.58 -1.09
CA ILE A 102 -5.36 -4.65 0.04
C ILE A 102 -3.96 -4.70 0.65
N THR A 103 -3.31 -3.53 0.71
CA THR A 103 -1.97 -3.35 1.29
C THR A 103 -2.03 -2.31 2.40
N PRO A 104 -0.99 -2.17 3.25
CA PRO A 104 -1.01 -1.18 4.34
C PRO A 104 -1.31 0.26 3.90
N GLY A 105 -0.84 0.67 2.72
CA GLY A 105 -1.04 2.01 2.17
C GLY A 105 -2.30 2.17 1.31
N THR A 106 -3.03 1.07 1.04
CA THR A 106 -4.19 1.10 0.13
C THR A 106 -5.51 0.76 0.80
N VAL A 107 -5.57 0.81 2.12
CA VAL A 107 -6.81 0.65 2.89
C VAL A 107 -7.73 1.84 2.63
N MET A 108 -9.02 1.58 2.37
CA MET A 108 -10.06 2.59 2.15
C MET A 108 -11.25 2.45 3.13
N GLU A 109 -11.40 1.30 3.74
CA GLU A 109 -12.49 0.99 4.66
C GLU A 109 -12.31 1.76 5.98
N SER A 110 -13.31 2.57 6.37
CA SER A 110 -13.27 3.36 7.61
C SER A 110 -13.08 2.50 8.86
N SER A 111 -13.59 1.26 8.85
CA SER A 111 -13.40 0.29 9.93
C SER A 111 -11.94 -0.15 10.14
N MET A 112 -11.07 0.09 9.16
CA MET A 112 -9.65 -0.28 9.18
C MET A 112 -8.72 0.94 9.32
N LEU A 113 -9.25 2.17 9.21
CA LEU A 113 -8.51 3.42 9.27
C LEU A 113 -8.61 4.07 10.64
N ASP A 114 -7.58 4.81 11.02
CA ASP A 114 -7.61 5.74 12.15
C ASP A 114 -8.17 7.08 11.65
N GLU A 115 -9.39 7.43 12.04
CA GLU A 115 -10.08 8.65 11.60
C GLU A 115 -9.29 9.95 11.91
N SER A 116 -8.31 9.88 12.81
CA SER A 116 -7.49 11.02 13.20
C SER A 116 -6.23 11.21 12.37
N LYS A 117 -5.94 10.30 11.42
CA LYS A 117 -4.67 10.28 10.66
C LYS A 117 -4.89 9.84 9.23
N ASN A 118 -4.14 10.46 8.34
CA ASN A 118 -4.08 10.02 6.95
C ASN A 118 -3.35 8.67 6.82
N ASN A 119 -3.74 7.90 5.82
CA ASN A 119 -3.14 6.61 5.48
C ASN A 119 -2.29 6.73 4.20
N TYR A 120 -1.14 7.38 4.29
CA TYR A 120 -0.32 7.62 3.13
C TYR A 120 0.40 6.38 2.61
N ILE A 121 0.37 6.20 1.30
CA ILE A 121 1.34 5.45 0.51
C ILE A 121 2.33 6.45 -0.10
N CYS A 122 3.61 6.10 -0.05
CA CYS A 122 4.68 6.93 -0.60
C CYS A 122 5.32 6.22 -1.78
N CYS A 123 5.64 6.94 -2.85
CA CYS A 123 6.53 6.45 -3.89
C CYS A 123 7.74 7.37 -4.02
N MET A 124 8.94 6.78 -4.09
CA MET A 124 10.17 7.53 -4.26
C MET A 124 11.09 6.88 -5.29
N TYR A 125 11.67 7.73 -6.11
CA TYR A 125 12.58 7.34 -7.18
C TYR A 125 13.70 8.36 -7.29
N SER A 126 14.92 7.90 -7.54
CA SER A 126 16.01 8.83 -7.78
C SER A 126 16.79 8.51 -9.05
N LYS A 127 17.14 9.58 -9.75
CA LYS A 127 17.95 9.56 -10.97
C LYS A 127 18.82 10.82 -10.99
N ASN A 128 20.10 10.69 -11.32
CA ASN A 128 21.02 11.83 -11.47
C ASN A 128 21.04 12.76 -10.23
N LYS A 129 21.08 12.20 -9.02
CA LYS A 129 21.10 12.93 -7.73
C LYS A 129 19.84 13.79 -7.46
N THR A 130 18.80 13.63 -8.23
CA THR A 130 17.50 14.22 -7.95
C THR A 130 16.58 13.12 -7.44
N ILE A 131 15.86 13.36 -6.36
CA ILE A 131 14.88 12.44 -5.78
C ILE A 131 13.49 12.99 -6.08
N GLY A 132 12.67 12.20 -6.77
CA GLY A 132 11.23 12.43 -6.87
C GLY A 132 10.54 11.73 -5.69
N LEU A 133 9.52 12.37 -5.14
CA LEU A 133 8.78 11.89 -3.98
C LEU A 133 7.31 12.26 -4.13
N CYS A 134 6.43 11.31 -3.87
CA CYS A 134 5.00 11.58 -3.77
C CYS A 134 4.36 10.80 -2.63
N PHE A 135 3.29 11.37 -2.06
CA PHE A 135 2.47 10.80 -1.01
C PHE A 135 1.01 10.84 -1.43
N CYS A 136 0.31 9.73 -1.30
CA CYS A 136 -1.10 9.64 -1.64
C CYS A 136 -1.88 9.00 -0.49
N ASP A 137 -3.01 9.61 -0.14
CA ASP A 137 -4.04 8.97 0.66
C ASP A 137 -5.24 8.66 -0.22
N ILE A 138 -5.44 7.37 -0.52
CA ILE A 138 -6.51 6.93 -1.43
C ILE A 138 -7.89 7.18 -0.83
N SER A 139 -8.00 7.18 0.49
CA SER A 139 -9.29 7.35 1.18
C SER A 139 -9.84 8.77 1.04
N THR A 140 -8.95 9.78 1.05
CA THR A 140 -9.29 11.19 0.89
C THR A 140 -9.12 11.69 -0.55
N GLY A 141 -8.25 11.04 -1.34
CA GLY A 141 -7.87 11.46 -2.69
C GLY A 141 -6.72 12.48 -2.71
N GLU A 142 -6.12 12.78 -1.56
CA GLU A 142 -4.98 13.69 -1.47
C GLU A 142 -3.74 13.10 -2.15
N LEU A 143 -3.07 13.90 -2.97
CA LEU A 143 -1.82 13.54 -3.65
C LEU A 143 -0.85 14.71 -3.64
N TYR A 144 0.23 14.54 -2.90
CA TYR A 144 1.32 15.50 -2.78
C TYR A 144 2.54 15.01 -3.56
N ALA A 145 3.21 15.92 -4.26
CA ALA A 145 4.42 15.58 -5.01
C ALA A 145 5.50 16.65 -4.83
N THR A 146 6.75 16.24 -4.79
CA THR A 146 7.91 17.15 -4.69
C THR A 146 9.16 16.54 -5.30
N GLU A 147 10.16 17.36 -5.55
CA GLU A 147 11.50 16.91 -5.90
C GLU A 147 12.52 17.46 -4.91
N ILE A 148 13.51 16.65 -4.57
CA ILE A 148 14.59 16.99 -3.64
C ILE A 148 15.91 17.00 -4.41
N ARG A 149 16.67 18.08 -4.28
CA ARG A 149 17.98 18.26 -4.90
C ARG A 149 18.99 18.81 -3.89
N GLY A 150 20.25 18.57 -4.14
CA GLY A 150 21.33 19.14 -3.33
C GLY A 150 22.00 18.18 -2.36
N ASN A 151 22.95 18.69 -1.60
CA ASN A 151 23.81 17.86 -0.75
C ASN A 151 23.12 17.35 0.52
N ASP A 152 22.08 18.00 0.97
CA ASP A 152 21.30 17.63 2.17
C ASP A 152 20.06 16.78 1.84
N SER A 153 20.00 16.21 0.63
CA SER A 153 18.84 15.49 0.15
C SER A 153 18.40 14.32 1.05
N TYR A 154 19.32 13.68 1.75
CA TYR A 154 18.98 12.59 2.68
C TYR A 154 18.19 13.10 3.92
N ASN A 155 18.64 14.20 4.53
CA ASN A 155 17.94 14.76 5.70
C ASN A 155 16.56 15.29 5.31
N VAL A 156 16.46 15.93 4.17
CA VAL A 156 15.19 16.40 3.62
C VAL A 156 14.25 15.23 3.37
N LEU A 157 14.71 14.18 2.72
CA LEU A 157 13.94 12.96 2.48
C LEU A 157 13.41 12.36 3.80
N THR A 158 14.28 12.19 4.80
CA THR A 158 13.89 11.61 6.09
C THR A 158 12.92 12.49 6.86
N ASN A 159 13.04 13.81 6.76
CA ASN A 159 12.08 14.75 7.33
C ASN A 159 10.71 14.65 6.65
N GLN A 160 10.66 14.58 5.32
CA GLN A 160 9.41 14.37 4.58
C GLN A 160 8.73 13.05 4.97
N LEU A 161 9.50 11.95 4.98
CA LEU A 161 8.99 10.65 5.42
C LEU A 161 8.46 10.66 6.86
N THR A 162 9.09 11.42 7.75
CA THR A 162 8.62 11.56 9.14
C THR A 162 7.34 12.37 9.21
N SER A 163 7.23 13.45 8.44
CA SER A 163 6.07 14.34 8.46
C SER A 163 4.80 13.67 7.93
N TYR A 164 4.91 12.95 6.81
CA TYR A 164 3.78 12.23 6.23
C TYR A 164 3.54 10.86 6.88
N ASN A 165 4.56 10.27 7.51
CA ASN A 165 4.51 8.97 8.19
C ASN A 165 3.77 7.88 7.38
N PRO A 166 4.22 7.57 6.16
CA PRO A 166 3.52 6.64 5.29
C PRO A 166 3.46 5.23 5.88
N ARG A 167 2.40 4.49 5.56
CA ARG A 167 2.23 3.09 5.94
C ARG A 167 2.86 2.13 4.95
N GLU A 168 3.07 2.60 3.74
CA GLU A 168 3.69 1.82 2.66
C GLU A 168 4.59 2.72 1.83
N ILE A 169 5.73 2.19 1.41
CA ILE A 169 6.76 2.93 0.67
C ILE A 169 7.19 2.11 -0.52
N LEU A 170 6.96 2.64 -1.72
CA LEU A 170 7.44 2.10 -2.98
C LEU A 170 8.77 2.76 -3.33
N ILE A 171 9.78 1.99 -3.67
CA ILE A 171 11.12 2.50 -3.96
C ILE A 171 11.67 2.01 -5.30
N GLY A 172 12.43 2.86 -6.00
CA GLY A 172 13.14 2.49 -7.22
C GLY A 172 14.32 3.39 -7.57
N GLY A 173 15.07 3.00 -8.59
CA GLY A 173 16.25 3.72 -9.05
C GLY A 173 17.39 3.76 -8.04
N ASP A 174 18.17 4.84 -8.06
CA ASP A 174 19.37 4.96 -7.20
C ASP A 174 19.07 5.06 -5.69
N ILE A 175 17.81 5.28 -5.28
CA ILE A 175 17.41 5.31 -3.87
C ILE A 175 17.70 3.99 -3.15
N VAL A 176 17.60 2.88 -3.87
CA VAL A 176 17.90 1.54 -3.36
C VAL A 176 19.35 1.43 -2.85
N LYS A 177 20.25 2.26 -3.35
CA LYS A 177 21.68 2.29 -2.97
C LYS A 177 21.93 3.01 -1.63
N LEU A 178 20.95 3.71 -1.08
CA LEU A 178 21.05 4.44 0.19
C LEU A 178 20.98 3.49 1.38
N LYS A 179 22.11 2.95 1.83
CA LYS A 179 22.24 1.92 2.89
C LYS A 179 21.61 2.32 4.24
N GLU A 180 21.55 3.61 4.55
CA GLU A 180 20.99 4.11 5.82
C GLU A 180 19.45 4.22 5.78
N LEU A 181 18.85 4.33 4.61
CA LEU A 181 17.42 4.51 4.44
C LEU A 181 16.58 3.33 4.99
N PRO A 182 16.91 2.05 4.69
CA PRO A 182 16.17 0.93 5.28
C PRO A 182 16.25 0.88 6.81
N LYS A 183 17.41 1.24 7.39
CA LYS A 183 17.57 1.33 8.85
C LYS A 183 16.70 2.43 9.44
N PHE A 184 16.65 3.60 8.78
CA PHE A 184 15.80 4.70 9.19
C PHE A 184 14.32 4.30 9.15
N ILE A 185 13.85 3.75 8.03
CA ILE A 185 12.45 3.31 7.88
C ILE A 185 12.07 2.31 8.97
N LYS A 186 12.90 1.27 9.17
CA LYS A 186 12.65 0.25 10.20
C LYS A 186 12.64 0.81 11.62
N ALA A 187 13.51 1.79 11.92
CA ALA A 187 13.67 2.33 13.28
C ALA A 187 12.65 3.42 13.62
N LYS A 188 12.12 4.15 12.62
CA LYS A 188 11.34 5.37 12.83
C LYS A 188 9.94 5.33 12.25
N LEU A 189 9.71 4.50 11.24
CA LEU A 189 8.43 4.38 10.55
C LEU A 189 7.92 2.94 10.67
N SER A 190 6.63 2.78 10.83
CA SER A 190 5.99 1.45 10.79
C SER A 190 5.48 1.15 9.37
N ALA A 191 6.34 1.35 8.37
CA ALA A 191 5.98 1.25 6.96
C ALA A 191 6.47 -0.06 6.35
N GLY A 192 5.63 -0.68 5.52
CA GLY A 192 6.04 -1.70 4.56
C GLY A 192 6.88 -1.07 3.44
N VAL A 193 7.91 -1.74 2.97
CA VAL A 193 8.74 -1.27 1.85
C VAL A 193 8.66 -2.27 0.72
N GLU A 194 8.36 -1.79 -0.48
CA GLU A 194 8.34 -2.57 -1.70
C GLU A 194 9.28 -1.97 -2.74
N MET A 195 10.11 -2.83 -3.32
CA MET A 195 10.96 -2.44 -4.44
C MET A 195 10.20 -2.67 -5.74
N LEU A 196 10.04 -1.61 -6.51
CA LEU A 196 9.50 -1.70 -7.85
C LEU A 196 10.63 -1.90 -8.87
N GLU A 197 10.35 -2.63 -9.92
CA GLU A 197 11.24 -2.81 -11.06
C GLU A 197 11.46 -1.49 -11.81
N ASP A 198 12.64 -1.30 -12.38
CA ASP A 198 13.03 -0.06 -13.05
C ASP A 198 12.09 0.30 -14.24
N GLU A 199 11.49 -0.70 -14.88
CA GLU A 199 10.50 -0.54 -15.95
C GLU A 199 9.24 0.22 -15.50
N LYS A 200 8.89 0.12 -14.21
CA LYS A 200 7.75 0.88 -13.63
C LYS A 200 8.02 2.39 -13.58
N PHE A 201 9.29 2.80 -13.69
CA PHE A 201 9.71 4.20 -13.70
C PHE A 201 10.12 4.70 -15.11
N ASP A 202 9.76 3.97 -16.17
CA ASP A 202 9.97 4.45 -17.53
C ASP A 202 9.22 5.76 -17.75
N GLU A 203 9.98 6.80 -18.14
CA GLU A 203 9.47 8.18 -18.21
C GLU A 203 8.34 8.33 -19.26
N SER A 204 8.40 7.58 -20.36
CA SER A 204 7.38 7.65 -21.41
C SER A 204 6.08 7.03 -20.95
N VAL A 205 6.14 5.85 -20.32
CA VAL A 205 5.00 5.15 -19.76
C VAL A 205 4.38 5.96 -18.61
N CYS A 206 5.20 6.46 -17.69
CA CYS A 206 4.75 7.30 -16.58
C CYS A 206 4.08 8.58 -17.07
N THR A 207 4.63 9.21 -18.11
CA THR A 207 4.02 10.41 -18.75
C THR A 207 2.61 10.13 -19.25
N ASP A 208 2.40 9.03 -19.96
CA ASP A 208 1.10 8.66 -20.47
C ASP A 208 0.09 8.37 -19.35
N VAL A 209 0.55 7.68 -18.29
CA VAL A 209 -0.26 7.39 -17.11
C VAL A 209 -0.69 8.68 -16.41
N VAL A 210 0.25 9.61 -16.16
CA VAL A 210 -0.03 10.87 -15.46
C VAL A 210 -0.94 11.76 -16.32
N LYS A 211 -0.70 11.89 -17.63
CA LYS A 211 -1.57 12.61 -18.55
C LYS A 211 -3.00 12.05 -18.60
N SER A 212 -3.13 10.72 -18.58
CA SER A 212 -4.46 10.10 -18.61
C SER A 212 -5.27 10.37 -17.33
N GLN A 213 -4.59 10.56 -16.19
CA GLN A 213 -5.23 10.82 -14.89
C GLN A 213 -5.46 12.31 -14.65
N PHE A 214 -4.49 13.17 -15.04
CA PHE A 214 -4.45 14.60 -14.72
C PHE A 214 -4.23 15.45 -15.97
N ALA A 215 -5.10 15.30 -16.99
CA ALA A 215 -4.94 15.96 -18.29
C ALA A 215 -4.67 17.47 -18.16
N ASP A 216 -5.45 18.16 -17.33
CA ASP A 216 -5.37 19.62 -17.18
C ASP A 216 -4.21 20.07 -16.28
N GLU A 217 -3.77 19.23 -15.33
CA GLU A 217 -2.75 19.56 -14.34
C GLU A 217 -1.35 19.03 -14.67
N TYR A 218 -1.22 18.18 -15.69
CA TYR A 218 0.06 17.61 -16.10
C TYR A 218 1.14 18.71 -16.33
N SER A 219 0.75 19.88 -16.81
CA SER A 219 1.65 21.01 -17.05
C SER A 219 2.41 21.46 -15.80
N THR A 220 1.87 21.25 -14.60
CA THR A 220 2.49 21.64 -13.33
C THR A 220 3.74 20.83 -12.95
N VAL A 221 3.83 19.61 -13.50
CA VAL A 221 4.91 18.64 -13.22
C VAL A 221 5.68 18.21 -14.47
N SER A 222 5.27 18.63 -15.67
CA SER A 222 5.80 18.17 -16.95
C SER A 222 7.31 18.40 -17.14
N ASP A 223 7.86 19.44 -16.51
CA ASP A 223 9.28 19.77 -16.52
C ASP A 223 10.13 19.03 -15.46
N LYS A 224 9.51 18.14 -14.68
CA LYS A 224 10.10 17.43 -13.54
C LYS A 224 10.06 15.91 -13.77
N SER A 225 10.97 15.41 -14.59
CA SER A 225 11.03 14.00 -15.00
C SER A 225 10.91 13.01 -13.82
N VAL A 226 11.67 13.22 -12.72
CA VAL A 226 11.61 12.31 -11.56
C VAL A 226 10.26 12.35 -10.84
N VAL A 227 9.56 13.50 -10.85
CA VAL A 227 8.22 13.63 -10.27
C VAL A 227 7.21 12.91 -11.14
N VAL A 228 7.28 13.06 -12.46
CA VAL A 228 6.43 12.30 -13.41
C VAL A 228 6.63 10.80 -13.22
N CYS A 229 7.88 10.34 -13.06
CA CYS A 229 8.18 8.92 -12.84
C CYS A 229 7.54 8.39 -11.53
N VAL A 230 7.64 9.10 -10.40
CA VAL A 230 7.05 8.60 -9.14
C VAL A 230 5.53 8.66 -9.17
N LEU A 231 4.93 9.68 -9.79
CA LEU A 231 3.48 9.75 -9.96
C LEU A 231 2.96 8.63 -10.85
N GLY A 232 3.61 8.39 -12.00
CA GLY A 232 3.23 7.33 -12.94
C GLY A 232 3.37 5.94 -12.33
N ALA A 233 4.48 5.66 -11.63
CA ALA A 233 4.70 4.40 -10.95
C ALA A 233 3.69 4.16 -9.82
N LEU A 234 3.40 5.19 -9.00
CA LEU A 234 2.37 5.10 -7.96
C LEU A 234 0.98 4.82 -8.55
N LEU A 235 0.55 5.58 -9.56
CA LEU A 235 -0.74 5.37 -10.19
C LEU A 235 -0.88 4.00 -10.83
N SER A 236 0.20 3.50 -11.47
CA SER A 236 0.22 2.14 -12.02
C SER A 236 0.07 1.08 -10.93
N TYR A 237 0.81 1.22 -9.83
CA TYR A 237 0.68 0.35 -8.66
C TYR A 237 -0.74 0.36 -8.08
N LEU A 238 -1.33 1.55 -7.95
CA LEU A 238 -2.70 1.69 -7.45
C LEU A 238 -3.73 1.08 -8.41
N ARG A 239 -3.56 1.20 -9.73
CA ARG A 239 -4.41 0.55 -10.72
C ARG A 239 -4.31 -0.98 -10.65
N ASP A 240 -3.10 -1.50 -10.50
CA ASP A 240 -2.86 -2.93 -10.38
C ASP A 240 -3.48 -3.52 -9.10
N THR A 241 -3.42 -2.80 -7.98
CA THR A 241 -3.91 -3.25 -6.68
C THR A 241 -5.40 -2.99 -6.45
N GLN A 242 -5.91 -1.82 -6.83
CA GLN A 242 -7.29 -1.42 -6.52
C GLN A 242 -8.29 -1.77 -7.63
N LYS A 243 -7.84 -1.93 -8.89
CA LYS A 243 -8.66 -2.19 -10.08
C LYS A 243 -9.68 -1.10 -10.42
N THR A 244 -10.23 -0.42 -9.42
CA THR A 244 -11.25 0.65 -9.54
C THR A 244 -11.03 1.72 -8.46
N GLY A 245 -11.71 2.85 -8.53
CA GLY A 245 -11.81 3.82 -7.41
C GLY A 245 -10.70 4.88 -7.36
N LEU A 246 -9.93 5.05 -8.43
CA LEU A 246 -8.89 6.08 -8.50
C LEU A 246 -9.40 7.46 -8.96
N GLU A 247 -10.69 7.58 -9.24
CA GLU A 247 -11.33 8.83 -9.71
C GLU A 247 -11.27 9.94 -8.64
N ARG A 248 -11.11 9.56 -7.38
CA ARG A 248 -10.94 10.51 -6.26
C ARG A 248 -9.59 11.22 -6.29
N ILE A 249 -8.57 10.58 -6.86
CA ILE A 249 -7.24 11.16 -7.03
C ILE A 249 -7.28 11.99 -8.32
N ASN A 250 -7.73 13.23 -8.21
CA ASN A 250 -8.00 14.11 -9.34
C ASN A 250 -7.21 15.43 -9.31
N HIS A 251 -6.37 15.62 -8.29
CA HIS A 251 -5.55 16.82 -8.11
C HIS A 251 -4.13 16.47 -7.68
N ILE A 252 -3.13 17.20 -8.20
CA ILE A 252 -1.72 17.08 -7.81
C ILE A 252 -1.31 18.35 -7.06
N GLU A 253 -1.04 18.24 -5.77
CA GLU A 253 -0.42 19.31 -5.03
C GLU A 253 1.11 19.21 -5.13
N PHE A 254 1.69 19.94 -6.11
CA PHE A 254 3.15 20.06 -6.20
C PHE A 254 3.64 21.14 -5.26
N TYR A 255 4.49 20.79 -4.30
CA TYR A 255 5.06 21.72 -3.34
C TYR A 255 6.59 21.77 -3.44
N LYS A 256 7.16 22.93 -3.08
CA LYS A 256 8.61 23.13 -2.93
C LYS A 256 8.98 23.05 -1.46
N GLU A 257 10.09 22.38 -1.16
CA GLU A 257 10.57 22.13 0.19
C GLU A 257 10.63 23.39 1.09
N ASN A 258 10.94 24.56 0.51
CA ASN A 258 11.12 25.82 1.27
C ASN A 258 9.81 26.58 1.53
N GLN A 259 8.65 26.05 1.19
CA GLN A 259 7.37 26.74 1.42
C GLN A 259 6.88 26.61 2.86
N TYR A 260 7.34 25.62 3.62
CA TYR A 260 6.92 25.36 4.99
C TYR A 260 8.15 25.23 5.90
N MET A 261 7.98 25.60 7.18
CA MET A 261 9.02 25.39 8.19
C MET A 261 9.23 23.89 8.39
N SER A 262 10.39 23.39 8.00
CA SER A 262 10.77 22.00 8.20
C SER A 262 11.10 21.78 9.68
N LEU A 263 10.34 20.94 10.36
CA LEU A 263 10.65 20.44 11.69
C LEU A 263 11.31 19.05 11.54
N ASP A 264 12.56 18.93 11.96
CA ASP A 264 13.21 17.63 11.98
C ASP A 264 12.55 16.67 13.00
N TYR A 265 12.83 15.38 12.88
CA TYR A 265 12.26 14.35 13.76
C TYR A 265 12.47 14.65 15.25
N ASN A 266 13.66 15.12 15.63
CA ASN A 266 13.97 15.42 17.02
C ASN A 266 13.16 16.62 17.53
N THR A 267 13.00 17.64 16.69
CA THR A 267 12.19 18.82 16.99
C THR A 267 10.71 18.44 17.12
N GLN A 268 10.16 17.64 16.20
CA GLN A 268 8.78 17.15 16.29
C GLN A 268 8.54 16.34 17.57
N ARG A 269 9.48 15.47 17.93
CA ARG A 269 9.43 14.70 19.19
C ARG A 269 9.51 15.61 20.42
N ASN A 270 10.42 16.58 20.43
CA ASN A 270 10.63 17.48 21.56
C ASN A 270 9.46 18.46 21.74
N LEU A 271 8.80 18.86 20.67
CA LEU A 271 7.58 19.66 20.70
C LEU A 271 6.32 18.84 21.04
N CYS A 272 6.48 17.55 21.35
CA CYS A 272 5.36 16.62 21.62
C CYS A 272 4.34 16.49 20.49
N LEU A 273 4.69 16.87 19.26
CA LEU A 273 3.80 16.76 18.09
C LEU A 273 3.57 15.32 17.65
N LEU A 274 4.44 14.39 18.07
CA LEU A 274 4.33 12.96 17.79
C LEU A 274 3.58 12.17 18.88
N TYR A 275 3.36 12.79 20.05
CA TYR A 275 2.67 12.19 21.18
C TYR A 275 1.67 13.18 21.74
N THR A 276 0.44 12.77 21.95
CA THR A 276 -0.51 13.50 22.79
C THR A 276 -0.03 13.42 24.23
N SER A 277 0.72 14.44 24.68
CA SER A 277 1.04 14.58 26.10
C SER A 277 -0.26 14.88 26.85
N PRO A 278 -0.63 14.15 27.92
CA PRO A 278 -1.79 14.51 28.72
C PRO A 278 -1.61 15.95 29.21
N SER A 279 -2.63 16.77 28.98
CA SER A 279 -2.67 18.15 29.45
C SER A 279 -2.41 18.19 30.96
N PRO A 280 -1.76 19.24 31.50
CA PRO A 280 -1.65 19.42 32.95
C PRO A 280 -3.01 19.34 33.69
N ARG A 281 -4.12 19.63 33.00
CA ARG A 281 -5.49 19.47 33.52
C ARG A 281 -5.92 18.01 33.65
N ASP A 282 -5.38 17.10 32.87
CA ASP A 282 -5.72 15.68 32.90
C ASP A 282 -5.02 14.97 34.08
N ARG A 283 -3.91 15.54 34.60
CA ARG A 283 -3.20 15.05 35.78
C ARG A 283 -3.89 15.41 37.12
N GLN A 284 -4.89 16.28 37.11
CA GLN A 284 -5.61 16.69 38.32
C GLN A 284 -6.86 15.84 38.59
N LYS A 285 -7.18 14.87 37.73
CA LYS A 285 -8.37 14.01 37.83
C LYS A 285 -8.07 12.55 38.19
N SER A 286 -6.85 12.21 38.58
CA SER A 286 -6.47 10.89 39.09
C SER A 286 -6.14 10.91 40.57
#